data_5b1653b3e8977a78928f9ebd59b07253
#
_entry.id   5b1653b3e8977a78928f9ebd59b07253
#
_cell.length_a   1.000
_cell.length_b   1.000
_cell.length_c   1.000
_cell.angle_alpha   90.00
_cell.angle_beta   90.00
_cell.angle_gamma   90.00
#
_symmetry.space_group_name_H-M   'P 1'
#
loop_
_entity.id
_entity.type
_entity.pdbx_description
1 polymer ?
#
loop_
_entity_poly.entity_id
_entity_poly.type
_entity_poly.pdbx_seq_one_letter_code
_entity_poly.pdbx_strand_id
1 'polypeptide(L)'
;MRAAVATSQNHDNPLAGLHLQDVPEPEVPPGWAKVRLVTASLNPHDVWTLRGVGHPAERIPMILGCDGAGYTDDGKPVIIYP
;
A
#
# COMPACT_ATOMS: atom_id res chain seq x y z
N MET A 1 -7.30 3.57 9.63
CA MET A 1 -5.92 4.06 9.42
C MET A 1 -5.84 4.94 8.20
N ARG A 2 -4.88 5.82 8.15
CA ARG A 2 -4.64 6.68 6.99
C ARG A 2 -3.86 5.93 5.92
N ALA A 3 -4.29 6.01 4.67
CA ALA A 3 -3.62 5.28 3.60
C ALA A 3 -3.63 6.08 2.28
N ALA A 4 -2.63 5.81 1.45
CA ALA A 4 -2.59 6.26 0.06
C ALA A 4 -3.25 5.17 -0.79
N VAL A 5 -4.32 5.53 -1.48
CA VAL A 5 -5.16 4.56 -2.19
C VAL A 5 -5.22 4.91 -3.66
N ALA A 6 -5.00 3.91 -4.51
CA ALA A 6 -5.26 4.01 -5.95
C ALA A 6 -6.73 3.66 -6.18
N THR A 7 -7.53 4.64 -6.59
CA THR A 7 -8.96 4.46 -6.85
C THR A 7 -9.27 4.29 -8.33
N SER A 8 -8.32 4.66 -9.19
CA SER A 8 -8.41 4.49 -10.64
C SER A 8 -7.00 4.42 -11.22
N GLN A 9 -6.91 4.04 -12.48
CA GLN A 9 -5.66 3.97 -13.22
C GLN A 9 -5.73 4.90 -14.43
N ASN A 10 -4.66 5.68 -14.65
CA ASN A 10 -4.57 6.57 -15.80
C ASN A 10 -3.10 6.66 -16.22
N HIS A 11 -2.80 6.17 -17.42
CA HIS A 11 -1.43 6.12 -17.93
C HIS A 11 -0.80 7.50 -18.06
N ASP A 12 -1.56 8.49 -18.53
CA ASP A 12 -1.05 9.83 -18.82
C ASP A 12 -1.12 10.77 -17.62
N ASN A 13 -2.00 10.48 -16.65
CA ASN A 13 -2.16 11.29 -15.45
C ASN A 13 -2.33 10.38 -14.22
N PRO A 14 -1.26 9.71 -13.78
CA PRO A 14 -1.35 8.73 -12.70
C PRO A 14 -1.84 9.32 -11.38
N LEU A 15 -1.52 10.58 -11.08
CA LEU A 15 -1.93 11.20 -9.82
C LEU A 15 -3.43 11.45 -9.72
N ALA A 16 -4.16 11.41 -10.82
CA ALA A 16 -5.61 11.55 -10.81
C ALA A 16 -6.30 10.44 -10.00
N GLY A 17 -5.68 9.27 -9.89
CA GLY A 17 -6.21 8.14 -9.14
C GLY A 17 -5.68 8.00 -7.73
N LEU A 18 -4.81 8.91 -7.28
CA LEU A 18 -4.21 8.85 -5.95
C LEU A 18 -5.02 9.65 -4.94
N HIS A 19 -5.45 8.99 -3.88
CA HIS A 19 -6.21 9.64 -2.81
C HIS A 19 -5.67 9.23 -1.45
N LEU A 20 -5.50 10.23 -0.57
CA LEU A 20 -5.22 9.97 0.84
C LEU A 20 -6.55 9.90 1.57
N GLN A 21 -6.83 8.77 2.20
CA GLN A 21 -8.11 8.57 2.88
C GLN A 21 -7.97 7.62 4.06
N ASP A 22 -8.97 7.66 4.93
CA ASP A 22 -9.05 6.72 6.04
C ASP A 22 -9.66 5.42 5.55
N VAL A 23 -9.03 4.31 5.93
CA VAL A 23 -9.49 2.97 5.59
C VAL A 23 -9.53 2.12 6.86
N PRO A 24 -10.32 1.04 6.89
CA PRO A 24 -10.31 0.11 8.02
C PRO A 24 -8.93 -0.51 8.20
N GLU A 25 -8.57 -0.85 9.43
CA GLU A 25 -7.38 -1.64 9.67
C GLU A 25 -7.52 -3.02 9.02
N PRO A 26 -6.41 -3.59 8.49
CA PRO A 26 -6.48 -4.88 7.84
C PRO A 26 -6.78 -5.99 8.83
N GLU A 27 -7.53 -6.98 8.40
CA GLU A 27 -7.68 -8.23 9.12
C GLU A 27 -6.45 -9.09 8.90
N VAL A 28 -5.99 -9.77 9.96
CA VAL A 28 -4.79 -10.58 9.91
C VAL A 28 -5.19 -12.04 9.68
N PRO A 29 -4.90 -12.61 8.50
CA PRO A 29 -5.17 -14.03 8.25
C PRO A 29 -4.32 -14.92 9.16
N PRO A 30 -4.75 -16.16 9.44
CA PRO A 30 -3.94 -17.10 10.20
C PRO A 30 -2.56 -17.29 9.60
N GLY A 31 -1.52 -17.27 10.43
CA GLY A 31 -0.14 -17.41 10.00
C GLY A 31 0.52 -16.11 9.53
N TRP A 32 -0.22 -15.00 9.50
CA TRP A 32 0.29 -13.68 9.15
C TRP A 32 0.53 -12.84 10.39
N ALA A 33 1.31 -11.80 10.24
CA ALA A 33 1.55 -10.83 11.31
C ALA A 33 1.13 -9.44 10.86
N LYS A 34 0.66 -8.64 11.82
CA LYS A 34 0.34 -7.24 11.60
C LYS A 34 1.53 -6.39 12.03
N VAL A 35 1.89 -5.43 11.20
CA VAL A 35 3.00 -4.52 11.47
C VAL A 35 2.48 -3.11 11.60
N ARG A 36 2.83 -2.45 12.71
CA ARG A 36 2.60 -1.02 12.87
C ARG A 36 3.75 -0.29 12.21
N LEU A 37 3.48 0.37 11.09
CA LEU A 37 4.50 1.07 10.32
C LEU A 37 4.98 2.32 11.06
N VAL A 38 6.30 2.49 11.09
CA VAL A 38 6.97 3.72 11.54
C VAL A 38 7.47 4.51 10.34
N THR A 39 7.99 3.81 9.33
CA THR A 39 8.50 4.41 8.10
C THR A 39 8.07 3.59 6.90
N ALA A 40 7.96 4.26 5.76
CA ALA A 40 7.71 3.64 4.46
C ALA A 40 8.40 4.48 3.40
N SER A 41 8.55 3.95 2.18
CA SER A 41 9.14 4.71 1.09
C SER A 41 8.23 4.71 -0.14
N LEU A 42 8.53 5.64 -1.04
CA LEU A 42 7.89 5.74 -2.34
C LEU A 42 8.73 4.98 -3.36
N ASN A 43 8.08 4.19 -4.19
CA ASN A 43 8.74 3.38 -5.19
C ASN A 43 8.14 3.60 -6.58
N PRO A 44 8.93 3.42 -7.66
CA PRO A 44 8.37 3.48 -9.01
C PRO A 44 7.19 2.53 -9.23
N HIS A 45 7.16 1.42 -8.52
CA HIS A 45 6.06 0.47 -8.57
C HIS A 45 4.70 1.10 -8.23
N ASP A 46 4.66 2.04 -7.29
CA ASP A 46 3.42 2.74 -6.92
C ASP A 46 2.90 3.58 -8.09
N VAL A 47 3.79 4.24 -8.80
CA VAL A 47 3.43 5.01 -10.00
C VAL A 47 2.95 4.08 -11.11
N TRP A 48 3.60 2.95 -11.30
CA TRP A 48 3.19 1.95 -12.30
C TRP A 48 1.78 1.42 -12.00
N THR A 49 1.46 1.16 -10.76
CA THR A 49 0.10 0.76 -10.35
C THR A 49 -0.92 1.82 -10.75
N LEU A 50 -0.63 3.09 -10.48
CA LEU A 50 -1.51 4.21 -10.85
C LEU A 50 -1.63 4.40 -12.35
N ARG A 51 -0.62 4.00 -13.12
CA ARG A 51 -0.64 4.03 -14.58
C ARG A 51 -1.32 2.82 -15.21
N GLY A 52 -1.57 1.78 -14.43
CA GLY A 52 -2.13 0.54 -14.94
C GLY A 52 -1.10 -0.42 -15.53
N VAL A 53 0.18 -0.24 -15.18
CA VAL A 53 1.27 -1.11 -15.64
C VAL A 53 1.53 -2.19 -14.62
N GLY A 54 1.43 -3.46 -15.03
CA GLY A 54 1.74 -4.60 -14.17
C GLY A 54 0.72 -4.87 -13.07
N HIS A 55 -0.42 -4.18 -13.09
CA HIS A 55 -1.47 -4.35 -12.09
C HIS A 55 -2.85 -4.31 -12.74
N PRO A 56 -3.66 -5.36 -12.60
CA PRO A 56 -4.95 -5.41 -13.28
C PRO A 56 -5.96 -4.46 -12.66
N ALA A 57 -6.81 -3.88 -13.52
CA ALA A 57 -7.82 -2.91 -13.10
C ALA A 57 -8.83 -3.47 -12.10
N GLU A 58 -9.11 -4.78 -12.14
CA GLU A 58 -10.06 -5.40 -11.23
C GLU A 58 -9.58 -5.46 -9.78
N ARG A 59 -8.32 -5.15 -9.51
CA ARG A 59 -7.78 -5.05 -8.15
C ARG A 59 -7.84 -3.63 -7.57
N ILE A 60 -8.33 -2.66 -8.33
CA ILE A 60 -8.58 -1.32 -7.85
C ILE A 60 -9.97 -1.28 -7.17
N PRO A 61 -10.17 -0.58 -6.05
CA PRO A 61 -9.17 0.24 -5.34
C PRO A 61 -8.13 -0.58 -4.58
N MET A 62 -6.95 -0.02 -4.42
CA MET A 62 -5.84 -0.70 -3.78
C MET A 62 -5.02 0.27 -2.94
N ILE A 63 -4.63 -0.16 -1.74
CA ILE A 63 -3.69 0.60 -0.90
C ILE A 63 -2.30 0.47 -1.52
N LEU A 64 -1.65 1.61 -1.74
CA LEU A 64 -0.32 1.67 -2.31
C LEU A 64 0.77 1.43 -1.26
N GLY A 65 1.97 1.16 -1.73
CA GLY A 65 3.13 0.88 -0.91
C GLY A 65 3.51 -0.59 -0.97
N CYS A 66 4.82 -0.86 -0.98
CA CYS A 66 5.32 -2.24 -1.06
C CYS A 66 6.46 -2.50 -0.08
N ASP A 67 6.84 -1.52 0.73
CA ASP A 67 7.89 -1.68 1.74
C ASP A 67 7.61 -0.83 2.97
N GLY A 68 8.43 -1.02 4.00
CA GLY A 68 8.32 -0.26 5.21
C GLY A 68 9.12 -0.88 6.34
N ALA A 69 9.10 -0.23 7.49
CA ALA A 69 9.66 -0.74 8.72
C ALA A 69 8.76 -0.37 9.89
N GLY A 70 8.73 -1.21 10.90
CA GLY A 70 7.89 -0.97 12.05
C GLY A 70 7.99 -2.11 13.06
N TYR A 71 6.92 -2.30 13.81
CA TYR A 71 6.88 -3.26 14.90
C TYR A 71 5.67 -4.17 14.78
N THR A 72 5.87 -5.45 15.08
CA THR A 72 4.76 -6.39 15.27
C THR A 72 4.02 -6.09 16.57
N ASP A 73 2.86 -6.72 16.78
CA ASP A 73 2.04 -6.48 17.98
C ASP A 73 2.76 -6.86 19.29
N ASP A 74 3.71 -7.79 19.24
CA ASP A 74 4.54 -8.18 20.37
C ASP A 74 5.81 -7.30 20.54
N GLY A 75 5.91 -6.19 19.79
CA GLY A 75 6.99 -5.24 19.91
C GLY A 75 8.27 -5.59 19.17
N LYS A 76 8.23 -6.58 18.27
CA LYS A 76 9.40 -7.01 17.52
C LYS A 76 9.64 -6.08 16.32
N PRO A 77 10.86 -5.50 16.16
CA PRO A 77 11.17 -4.67 15.01
C PRO A 77 11.30 -5.53 13.74
N VAL A 78 10.72 -5.07 12.65
CA VAL A 78 10.73 -5.78 11.37
C VAL A 78 10.86 -4.82 10.21
N ILE A 79 11.41 -5.34 9.11
CA ILE A 79 11.46 -4.66 7.81
C ILE A 79 10.56 -5.44 6.86
N ILE A 80 9.76 -4.70 6.10
CA ILE A 80 8.91 -5.25 5.05
C ILE A 80 9.55 -4.88 3.71
N TYR A 81 9.69 -5.85 2.82
CA TYR A 81 10.13 -5.58 1.45
C TYR A 81 9.41 -6.52 0.48
N PRO A 82 9.28 -6.13 -0.78
CA PRO A 82 8.57 -6.90 -1.78
C PRO A 82 9.25 -8.21 -2.14
#